data_ab538e732bc97b34e6a379feb859a6ca
#
_entry.id   ab538e732bc97b34e6a379feb859a6ca
#
_cell.length_a   1.000
_cell.length_b   1.000
_cell.length_c   1.000
_cell.angle_alpha   90.00
_cell.angle_beta   90.00
_cell.angle_gamma   90.00
#
_symmetry.space_group_name_H-M   'P 1'
#
loop_
_entity.id
_entity.type
_entity.pdbx_description
1 polymer ?
#
loop_
_entity_poly.entity_id
_entity_poly.type
_entity_poly.pdbx_seq_one_letter_code
_entity_poly.pdbx_strand_id
1 'polypeptide(L)'
;MSSETTQFVYWIHLPDHTDILTEGYVGVSVNPKRRLREHKNSTDNKYLSRVLNKHPEDVIQSIVFEGDADACYRHEEQLRPNINIGWNNNKGGICPPSKKGWVPTKDTLAKRSKSLKGVVRTEEWCKNLSEGHTGEKNGMYGRKHSQETLDKKRQSMKDYWAKKKAQSV
;
A
#
# COMPACT_ATOMS: atom_id res chain seq x y z
N MET A 1 6.51 21.25 -12.29
CA MET A 1 5.74 21.64 -11.09
C MET A 1 5.05 20.40 -10.58
N SER A 2 5.57 19.80 -9.52
CA SER A 2 4.90 18.69 -8.85
C SER A 2 3.66 19.25 -8.14
N SER A 3 2.49 18.78 -8.52
CA SER A 3 1.26 19.09 -7.80
C SER A 3 1.41 18.55 -6.37
N GLU A 4 1.60 19.43 -5.42
CA GLU A 4 1.59 19.06 -4.00
C GLU A 4 0.19 18.54 -3.68
N THR A 5 0.13 17.26 -3.37
CA THR A 5 -1.14 16.61 -3.03
C THR A 5 -1.48 16.95 -1.59
N THR A 6 -2.54 17.73 -1.39
CA THR A 6 -3.05 18.06 -0.06
C THR A 6 -3.37 16.80 0.74
N GLN A 7 -2.93 16.76 1.99
CA GLN A 7 -3.22 15.71 2.95
C GLN A 7 -4.00 16.25 4.14
N PHE A 8 -4.62 15.35 4.88
CA PHE A 8 -5.46 15.67 6.01
C PHE A 8 -5.02 14.87 7.24
N VAL A 9 -4.86 15.53 8.37
CA VAL A 9 -4.84 14.88 9.68
C VAL A 9 -6.28 14.74 10.15
N TYR A 10 -6.68 13.53 10.49
CA TYR A 10 -8.05 13.25 10.92
C TYR A 10 -8.06 12.52 12.26
N TRP A 11 -9.10 12.75 13.03
CA TRP A 11 -9.38 12.11 14.30
C TRP A 11 -10.64 11.26 14.20
N ILE A 12 -10.52 9.98 14.55
CA ILE A 12 -11.64 9.05 14.67
C ILE A 12 -11.91 8.86 16.16
N HIS A 13 -13.13 9.17 16.59
CA HIS A 13 -13.48 9.17 18.01
C HIS A 13 -14.96 8.81 18.23
N LEU A 14 -15.33 8.55 19.48
CA LEU A 14 -16.72 8.43 19.92
C LEU A 14 -17.23 9.78 20.44
N PRO A 15 -18.55 9.98 20.57
CA PRO A 15 -19.14 11.25 21.03
C PRO A 15 -18.72 11.68 22.43
N ASP A 16 -18.35 10.73 23.28
CA ASP A 16 -17.89 10.96 24.67
C ASP A 16 -16.40 11.27 24.78
N HIS A 17 -15.66 11.15 23.69
CA HIS A 17 -14.26 11.53 23.66
C HIS A 17 -14.10 13.05 23.54
N THR A 18 -13.32 13.63 24.44
CA THR A 18 -13.11 15.08 24.55
C THR A 18 -11.66 15.51 24.34
N ASP A 19 -10.71 14.58 24.52
CA ASP A 19 -9.28 14.89 24.42
C ASP A 19 -8.61 14.14 23.28
N ILE A 20 -8.31 14.86 22.21
CA ILE A 20 -7.60 14.32 21.05
C ILE A 20 -6.20 13.81 21.38
N LEU A 21 -5.53 14.28 22.43
CA LEU A 21 -4.17 13.88 22.78
C LEU A 21 -4.10 12.47 23.36
N THR A 22 -5.18 12.02 23.99
CA THR A 22 -5.21 10.75 24.72
C THR A 22 -6.24 9.76 24.18
N GLU A 23 -7.25 10.23 23.44
CA GLU A 23 -8.39 9.42 23.02
C GLU A 23 -8.49 9.28 21.50
N GLY A 24 -9.23 8.26 21.07
CA GLY A 24 -9.50 8.02 19.67
C GLY A 24 -8.27 7.63 18.85
N TYR A 25 -8.42 7.66 17.54
CA TYR A 25 -7.36 7.37 16.58
C TYR A 25 -7.04 8.64 15.76
N VAL A 26 -5.78 8.98 15.64
CA VAL A 26 -5.29 10.04 14.74
C VAL A 26 -4.50 9.41 13.60
N GLY A 27 -4.67 9.93 12.39
CA GLY A 27 -3.93 9.47 11.22
C GLY A 27 -3.88 10.51 10.10
N VAL A 28 -3.03 10.27 9.12
CA VAL A 28 -2.84 11.11 7.93
C VAL A 28 -3.33 10.40 6.67
N SER A 29 -4.04 11.10 5.80
CA SER A 29 -4.47 10.56 4.50
C SER A 29 -4.85 11.67 3.52
N VAL A 30 -4.65 11.43 2.23
CA VAL A 30 -5.21 12.25 1.15
C VAL A 30 -6.73 12.06 1.01
N ASN A 31 -7.27 10.95 1.52
CA ASN A 31 -8.70 10.67 1.48
C ASN A 31 -9.16 9.99 2.79
N PRO A 32 -9.47 10.77 3.83
CA PRO A 32 -9.86 10.25 5.14
C PRO A 32 -11.08 9.32 5.10
N LYS A 33 -12.10 9.63 4.28
CA LYS A 33 -13.32 8.80 4.15
C LYS A 33 -13.01 7.40 3.60
N ARG A 34 -12.12 7.30 2.61
CA ARG A 34 -11.65 6.02 2.10
C ARG A 34 -10.88 5.27 3.18
N ARG A 35 -9.98 5.97 3.88
CA ARG A 35 -9.15 5.40 4.93
C ARG A 35 -9.97 4.85 6.11
N LEU A 36 -11.05 5.51 6.49
CA LEU A 36 -11.97 5.01 7.51
C LEU A 36 -12.58 3.65 7.12
N ARG A 37 -13.00 3.50 5.86
CA ARG A 37 -13.51 2.21 5.35
C ARG A 37 -12.45 1.11 5.35
N GLU A 38 -11.21 1.47 5.01
CA GLU A 38 -10.08 0.54 5.06
C GLU A 38 -9.79 0.07 6.49
N HIS A 39 -9.87 0.95 7.48
CA HIS A 39 -9.68 0.62 8.89
C HIS A 39 -10.69 -0.39 9.43
N LYS A 40 -11.93 -0.40 8.95
CA LYS A 40 -12.95 -1.40 9.35
C LYS A 40 -12.50 -2.84 9.06
N ASN A 41 -11.75 -3.05 7.98
CA ASN A 41 -11.29 -4.36 7.53
C ASN A 41 -9.78 -4.58 7.74
N SER A 42 -9.10 -3.65 8.42
CA SER A 42 -7.65 -3.72 8.61
C SER A 42 -7.25 -4.77 9.63
N THR A 43 -6.20 -5.53 9.30
CA THR A 43 -5.52 -6.45 10.23
C THR A 43 -4.39 -5.78 11.01
N ASP A 44 -3.93 -4.61 10.57
CA ASP A 44 -2.78 -3.91 11.15
C ASP A 44 -3.12 -3.28 12.51
N ASN A 45 -4.30 -2.70 12.62
CA ASN A 45 -4.83 -2.18 13.88
C ASN A 45 -6.17 -2.86 14.22
N LYS A 46 -6.04 -4.06 14.78
CA LYS A 46 -7.20 -4.89 15.17
C LYS A 46 -8.07 -4.21 16.23
N TYR A 47 -7.50 -3.38 17.09
CA TYR A 47 -8.25 -2.67 18.12
C TYR A 47 -9.19 -1.64 17.47
N LEU A 48 -8.64 -0.76 16.62
CA LEU A 48 -9.43 0.20 15.86
C LEU A 48 -10.52 -0.49 15.03
N SER A 49 -10.18 -1.55 14.30
CA SER A 49 -11.15 -2.32 13.51
C SER A 49 -12.31 -2.86 14.36
N ARG A 50 -12.03 -3.38 15.56
CA ARG A 50 -13.07 -3.85 16.48
C ARG A 50 -13.99 -2.72 16.96
N VAL A 51 -13.43 -1.56 17.31
CA VAL A 51 -14.22 -0.39 17.75
C VAL A 51 -15.12 0.09 16.61
N LEU A 52 -14.60 0.23 15.40
CA LEU A 52 -15.36 0.65 14.23
C LEU A 52 -16.49 -0.30 13.84
N ASN A 53 -16.31 -1.60 14.09
CA ASN A 53 -17.36 -2.60 13.84
C ASN A 53 -18.36 -2.71 14.99
N LYS A 54 -17.97 -2.39 16.23
CA LYS A 54 -18.84 -2.41 17.39
C LYS A 54 -19.76 -1.17 17.47
N HIS A 55 -19.25 -0.01 17.02
CA HIS A 55 -19.94 1.28 17.11
C HIS A 55 -20.07 1.93 15.73
N PRO A 56 -20.72 1.30 14.73
CA PRO A 56 -20.70 1.76 13.35
C PRO A 56 -21.39 3.12 13.15
N GLU A 57 -22.37 3.46 14.00
CA GLU A 57 -23.16 4.69 13.91
C GLU A 57 -22.63 5.81 14.83
N ASP A 58 -21.89 5.46 15.90
CA ASP A 58 -21.43 6.40 16.89
C ASP A 58 -20.07 7.01 16.53
N VAL A 59 -19.35 6.40 15.59
CA VAL A 59 -18.00 6.84 15.22
C VAL A 59 -18.05 8.13 14.42
N ILE A 60 -17.35 9.15 14.94
CA ILE A 60 -17.17 10.45 14.30
C ILE A 60 -15.78 10.51 13.69
N GLN A 61 -15.66 11.06 12.47
CA GLN A 61 -14.40 11.38 11.83
C GLN A 61 -14.29 12.89 11.60
N SER A 62 -13.41 13.55 12.34
CA SER A 62 -13.16 14.99 12.26
C SER A 62 -11.84 15.27 11.57
N ILE A 63 -11.80 16.27 10.70
CA ILE A 63 -10.55 16.80 10.14
C ILE A 63 -9.97 17.79 11.12
N VAL A 64 -8.71 17.58 11.50
CA VAL A 64 -8.00 18.37 12.51
C VAL A 64 -7.04 19.37 11.88
N PHE A 65 -6.41 18.94 10.78
CA PHE A 65 -5.43 19.77 10.07
C PHE A 65 -5.42 19.38 8.58
N GLU A 66 -5.09 20.35 7.73
CA GLU A 66 -4.93 20.21 6.30
C GLU A 66 -3.63 20.89 5.86
N GLY A 67 -2.86 20.23 5.00
CA GLY A 67 -1.59 20.78 4.52
C GLY A 67 -0.85 19.84 3.58
N ASP A 68 0.43 20.13 3.36
CA ASP A 68 1.34 19.21 2.68
C ASP A 68 1.65 17.97 3.54
N ALA A 69 2.30 16.98 2.93
CA ALA A 69 2.59 15.72 3.61
C ALA A 69 3.45 15.91 4.86
N ASP A 70 4.50 16.73 4.78
CA ASP A 70 5.44 16.94 5.89
C ASP A 70 4.80 17.69 7.05
N ALA A 71 3.96 18.69 6.77
CA ALA A 71 3.20 19.41 7.80
C ALA A 71 2.20 18.47 8.49
N CYS A 72 1.47 17.65 7.74
CA CYS A 72 0.54 16.68 8.29
C CYS A 72 1.23 15.63 9.17
N TYR A 73 2.37 15.08 8.76
CA TYR A 73 3.12 14.11 9.57
C TYR A 73 3.70 14.74 10.84
N ARG A 74 4.19 15.99 10.78
CA ARG A 74 4.63 16.71 12.00
C ARG A 74 3.48 16.94 12.96
N HIS A 75 2.31 17.29 12.45
CA HIS A 75 1.12 17.51 13.29
C HIS A 75 0.64 16.20 13.92
N GLU A 76 0.63 15.10 13.17
CA GLU A 76 0.32 13.75 13.69
C GLU A 76 1.32 13.34 14.79
N GLU A 77 2.62 13.62 14.62
CA GLU A 77 3.65 13.33 15.63
C GLU A 77 3.41 14.10 16.94
N GLN A 78 2.99 15.35 16.86
CA GLN A 78 2.63 16.15 18.04
C GLN A 78 1.44 15.56 18.80
N LEU A 79 0.43 15.04 18.07
CA LEU A 79 -0.75 14.42 18.66
C LEU A 79 -0.50 12.98 19.15
N ARG A 80 0.48 12.30 18.58
CA ARG A 80 0.84 10.89 18.87
C ARG A 80 2.35 10.75 19.04
N PRO A 81 2.96 11.37 20.07
CA PRO A 81 4.40 11.34 20.28
C PRO A 81 4.93 9.94 20.66
N ASN A 82 4.07 9.07 21.18
CA ASN A 82 4.43 7.74 21.64
C ASN A 82 3.51 6.65 21.03
N ILE A 83 3.91 5.40 21.19
CA ILE A 83 3.09 4.23 20.85
C ILE A 83 1.93 4.06 21.84
N ASN A 84 0.86 3.41 21.43
CA ASN A 84 -0.30 3.04 22.26
C ASN A 84 -1.02 4.23 22.92
N ILE A 85 -1.09 5.38 22.23
CA ILE A 85 -1.93 6.49 22.66
C ILE A 85 -3.32 6.35 22.00
N GLY A 86 -4.36 6.37 22.81
CA GLY A 86 -5.73 6.15 22.34
C GLY A 86 -5.87 4.84 21.59
N TRP A 87 -6.32 4.90 20.35
CA TRP A 87 -6.45 3.72 19.47
C TRP A 87 -5.28 3.55 18.50
N ASN A 88 -4.24 4.37 18.60
CA ASN A 88 -3.03 4.24 17.79
C ASN A 88 -2.09 3.19 18.38
N ASN A 89 -1.69 2.20 17.60
CA ASN A 89 -0.66 1.24 17.98
C ASN A 89 0.76 1.81 17.79
N ASN A 90 0.92 2.68 16.81
CA ASN A 90 2.22 3.23 16.42
C ASN A 90 2.32 4.72 16.82
N LYS A 91 3.55 5.20 16.96
CA LYS A 91 3.87 6.62 17.03
C LYS A 91 3.43 7.33 15.74
N GLY A 92 2.94 8.57 15.84
CA GLY A 92 2.67 9.44 14.70
C GLY A 92 3.91 9.96 13.99
N GLY A 93 3.72 10.65 12.88
CA GLY A 93 4.80 11.28 12.12
C GLY A 93 5.65 10.32 11.29
N ILE A 94 5.35 9.01 11.31
CA ILE A 94 6.10 8.02 10.53
C ILE A 94 5.55 7.98 9.12
N CYS A 95 6.19 8.73 8.21
CA CYS A 95 5.97 8.49 6.78
C CYS A 95 6.41 7.07 6.44
N PRO A 96 5.51 6.21 5.90
CA PRO A 96 5.91 4.88 5.48
C PRO A 96 7.08 5.00 4.48
N PRO A 97 8.18 4.25 4.65
CA PRO A 97 9.30 4.33 3.72
C PRO A 97 8.82 4.04 2.31
N SER A 98 9.15 4.95 1.37
CA SER A 98 8.86 4.74 -0.02
C SER A 98 9.50 3.42 -0.48
N LYS A 99 8.69 2.51 -1.05
CA LYS A 99 9.22 1.28 -1.67
C LYS A 99 9.92 1.54 -3.00
N LYS A 100 9.93 2.80 -3.48
CA LYS A 100 10.62 3.19 -4.72
C LYS A 100 12.13 3.03 -4.52
N GLY A 101 12.72 2.14 -5.32
CA GLY A 101 14.15 1.84 -5.23
C GLY A 101 14.54 0.78 -4.19
N TRP A 102 13.58 0.23 -3.43
CA TRP A 102 13.88 -0.88 -2.53
C TRP A 102 14.21 -2.15 -3.33
N VAL A 103 15.43 -2.66 -3.13
CA VAL A 103 15.88 -3.92 -3.74
C VAL A 103 15.95 -4.98 -2.63
N PRO A 104 15.29 -6.13 -2.81
CA PRO A 104 15.36 -7.22 -1.84
C PRO A 104 16.79 -7.70 -1.67
N THR A 105 17.24 -7.93 -0.44
CA THR A 105 18.53 -8.55 -0.19
C THR A 105 18.59 -9.98 -0.75
N LYS A 106 19.78 -10.48 -1.06
CA LYS A 106 19.99 -11.87 -1.52
C LYS A 106 19.34 -12.88 -0.57
N ASP A 107 19.41 -12.63 0.72
CA ASP A 107 18.79 -13.44 1.78
C ASP A 107 17.26 -13.45 1.69
N THR A 108 16.66 -12.29 1.46
CA THR A 108 15.20 -12.16 1.26
C THR A 108 14.74 -12.93 0.02
N LEU A 109 15.50 -12.84 -1.08
CA LEU A 109 15.22 -13.58 -2.32
C LEU A 109 15.38 -15.09 -2.11
N ALA A 110 16.42 -15.53 -1.42
CA ALA A 110 16.64 -16.94 -1.09
C ALA A 110 15.50 -17.51 -0.21
N LYS A 111 15.08 -16.78 0.82
CA LYS A 111 13.95 -17.17 1.68
C LYS A 111 12.64 -17.28 0.88
N ARG A 112 12.35 -16.32 -0.01
CA ARG A 112 11.18 -16.37 -0.91
C ARG A 112 11.25 -17.56 -1.87
N SER A 113 12.40 -17.78 -2.50
CA SER A 113 12.60 -18.93 -3.40
C SER A 113 12.40 -20.25 -2.68
N LYS A 114 12.98 -20.40 -1.48
CA LYS A 114 12.81 -21.60 -0.64
C LYS A 114 11.35 -21.83 -0.25
N SER A 115 10.64 -20.79 0.12
CA SER A 115 9.22 -20.87 0.50
C SER A 115 8.29 -21.26 -0.65
N LEU A 116 8.65 -20.89 -1.88
CA LEU A 116 7.86 -21.19 -3.09
C LEU A 116 8.26 -22.51 -3.76
N LYS A 117 9.46 -23.02 -3.46
CA LYS A 117 9.97 -24.25 -4.04
C LYS A 117 9.20 -25.47 -3.55
N GLY A 118 8.63 -26.23 -4.47
CA GLY A 118 7.86 -27.43 -4.15
C GLY A 118 6.41 -27.19 -3.75
N VAL A 119 5.93 -25.95 -3.80
CA VAL A 119 4.50 -25.66 -3.60
C VAL A 119 3.72 -26.19 -4.82
N VAL A 120 3.04 -27.30 -4.64
CA VAL A 120 2.11 -27.84 -5.64
C VAL A 120 0.78 -27.09 -5.49
N ARG A 121 0.34 -26.49 -6.58
CA ARG A 121 -0.95 -25.80 -6.62
C ARG A 121 -2.04 -26.77 -7.06
N THR A 122 -3.24 -26.61 -6.50
CA THR A 122 -4.37 -27.46 -6.89
C THR A 122 -4.76 -27.20 -8.34
N GLU A 123 -5.30 -28.23 -9.01
CA GLU A 123 -5.80 -28.08 -10.39
C GLU A 123 -6.86 -26.99 -10.51
N GLU A 124 -7.75 -26.91 -9.54
CA GLU A 124 -8.76 -25.85 -9.46
C GLU A 124 -8.13 -24.46 -9.39
N TRP A 125 -7.08 -24.28 -8.60
CA TRP A 125 -6.35 -23.01 -8.53
C TRP A 125 -5.71 -22.65 -9.87
N CYS A 126 -5.09 -23.61 -10.54
CA CYS A 126 -4.48 -23.42 -11.87
C CYS A 126 -5.54 -23.08 -12.91
N LYS A 127 -6.69 -23.76 -12.88
CA LYS A 127 -7.83 -23.49 -13.77
C LYS A 127 -8.36 -22.06 -13.57
N ASN A 128 -8.65 -21.67 -12.32
CA ASN A 128 -9.16 -20.34 -12.00
C ASN A 128 -8.18 -19.23 -12.43
N LEU A 129 -6.87 -19.46 -12.23
CA LEU A 129 -5.85 -18.53 -12.70
C LEU A 129 -5.83 -18.41 -14.22
N SER A 130 -5.87 -19.54 -14.93
CA SER A 130 -5.90 -19.57 -16.39
C SER A 130 -7.15 -18.86 -16.94
N GLU A 131 -8.32 -19.16 -16.39
CA GLU A 131 -9.59 -18.52 -16.79
C GLU A 131 -9.58 -17.01 -16.52
N GLY A 132 -9.00 -16.57 -15.38
CA GLY A 132 -8.87 -15.15 -15.04
C GLY A 132 -7.91 -14.37 -15.95
N HIS A 133 -6.97 -15.06 -16.60
CA HIS A 133 -5.98 -14.45 -17.49
C HIS A 133 -6.22 -14.71 -18.98
N THR A 134 -7.34 -15.33 -19.36
CA THR A 134 -7.66 -15.69 -20.75
C THR A 134 -8.77 -14.79 -21.31
N GLY A 135 -8.64 -14.44 -22.60
CA GLY A 135 -9.65 -13.67 -23.33
C GLY A 135 -9.92 -12.30 -22.70
N GLU A 136 -11.16 -11.89 -22.67
CA GLU A 136 -11.60 -10.57 -22.16
C GLU A 136 -11.33 -10.33 -20.67
N LYS A 137 -11.16 -11.39 -19.90
CA LYS A 137 -10.79 -11.29 -18.48
C LYS A 137 -9.32 -10.88 -18.27
N ASN A 138 -8.50 -11.02 -19.30
CA ASN A 138 -7.12 -10.56 -19.25
C ASN A 138 -7.06 -9.05 -19.43
N GLY A 139 -6.52 -8.30 -18.46
CA GLY A 139 -6.39 -6.85 -18.52
C GLY A 139 -5.54 -6.33 -19.70
N MET A 140 -4.81 -7.20 -20.39
CA MET A 140 -4.05 -6.90 -21.63
C MET A 140 -4.77 -7.33 -22.90
N TYR A 141 -5.95 -7.94 -22.80
CA TYR A 141 -6.71 -8.41 -23.96
C TYR A 141 -7.04 -7.24 -24.90
N GLY A 142 -6.80 -7.43 -26.19
CA GLY A 142 -7.02 -6.41 -27.21
C GLY A 142 -6.03 -5.24 -27.23
N ARG A 143 -5.12 -5.13 -26.25
CA ARG A 143 -4.09 -4.08 -26.23
C ARG A 143 -2.94 -4.42 -27.14
N LYS A 144 -2.59 -3.51 -28.06
CA LYS A 144 -1.40 -3.60 -28.90
C LYS A 144 -0.28 -2.75 -28.30
N HIS A 145 0.94 -3.25 -28.35
CA HIS A 145 2.11 -2.45 -27.99
C HIS A 145 2.30 -1.29 -28.99
N SER A 146 2.71 -0.14 -28.48
CA SER A 146 3.13 0.98 -29.36
C SER A 146 4.33 0.58 -30.22
N GLN A 147 4.47 1.22 -31.38
CA GLN A 147 5.61 0.96 -32.29
C GLN A 147 6.93 1.17 -31.57
N GLU A 148 7.06 2.22 -30.76
CA GLU A 148 8.23 2.48 -29.93
C GLU A 148 8.59 1.31 -28.99
N THR A 149 7.57 0.71 -28.36
CA THR A 149 7.78 -0.46 -27.49
C THR A 149 8.24 -1.68 -28.27
N LEU A 150 7.70 -1.88 -29.47
CA LEU A 150 8.11 -2.97 -30.36
C LEU A 150 9.56 -2.80 -30.81
N ASP A 151 9.97 -1.59 -31.15
CA ASP A 151 11.32 -1.30 -31.60
C ASP A 151 12.35 -1.45 -30.48
N LYS A 152 12.02 -1.01 -29.26
CA LYS A 152 12.83 -1.27 -28.04
C LYS A 152 13.02 -2.76 -27.79
N LYS A 153 11.95 -3.57 -27.91
CA LYS A 153 12.03 -5.02 -27.76
C LYS A 153 12.93 -5.67 -28.84
N ARG A 154 12.79 -5.24 -30.09
CA ARG A 154 13.65 -5.72 -31.21
C ARG A 154 15.11 -5.41 -30.95
N GLN A 155 15.42 -4.15 -30.54
CA GLN A 155 16.79 -3.76 -30.28
C GLN A 155 17.38 -4.53 -29.09
N SER A 156 16.66 -4.64 -27.99
CA SER A 156 17.08 -5.44 -26.81
C SER A 156 17.38 -6.91 -27.18
N MET A 157 16.56 -7.50 -28.05
CA MET A 157 16.78 -8.86 -28.53
C MET A 157 18.03 -8.98 -29.41
N LYS A 158 18.27 -8.02 -30.29
CA LYS A 158 19.50 -7.97 -31.10
C LYS A 158 20.74 -7.86 -30.21
N ASP A 159 20.71 -7.00 -29.23
CA ASP A 159 21.83 -6.79 -28.29
C ASP A 159 22.09 -8.05 -27.46
N TYR A 160 21.03 -8.72 -27.01
CA TYR A 160 21.15 -10.01 -26.30
C TYR A 160 21.85 -11.08 -27.15
N TRP A 161 21.42 -11.25 -28.40
CA TRP A 161 22.01 -12.25 -29.28
C TRP A 161 23.44 -11.90 -29.69
N ALA A 162 23.75 -10.61 -29.89
CA ALA A 162 25.13 -10.16 -30.14
C ALA A 162 26.05 -10.50 -28.96
N LYS A 163 25.63 -10.20 -27.73
CA LYS A 163 26.38 -10.57 -26.51
C LYS A 163 26.57 -12.07 -26.37
N LYS A 164 25.52 -12.85 -26.62
CA LYS A 164 25.59 -14.31 -26.52
C LYS A 164 26.55 -14.91 -27.54
N LYS A 165 26.54 -14.38 -28.78
CA LYS A 165 27.48 -14.82 -29.83
C LYS A 165 28.93 -14.49 -29.47
N ALA A 166 29.19 -13.30 -28.86
CA ALA A 166 30.53 -12.90 -28.42
C ALA A 166 31.06 -13.74 -27.25
N GLN A 167 30.18 -14.39 -26.47
CA GLN A 167 30.58 -15.25 -25.36
C GLN A 167 30.77 -16.75 -25.78
N SER A 168 30.42 -17.07 -27.01
CA SER A 168 30.50 -18.44 -27.53
C SER A 168 31.72 -18.68 -28.45
N VAL A 169 32.62 -17.70 -28.52
CA VAL A 169 33.94 -17.73 -29.17
C VAL A 169 35.02 -17.73 -28.08
#